data_b7eb2002f55f8655aaa0dbef7e804678
#
_entry.id   b7eb2002f55f8655aaa0dbef7e804678
#
_cell.length_a   1.000
_cell.length_b   1.000
_cell.length_c   1.000
_cell.angle_alpha   90.00
_cell.angle_beta   90.00
_cell.angle_gamma   90.00
#
_symmetry.space_group_name_H-M   'P 1'
#
loop_
_entity.id
_entity.type
_entity.pdbx_description
1 polymer ?
#
loop_
_entity_poly.entity_id
_entity_poly.type
_entity_poly.pdbx_seq_one_letter_code
_entity_poly.pdbx_strand_id
1 'polypeptide(L)'
;MDLRSIKTFQTIIKHGSFQKAAEELSYAQSTITMQMKKLESELGVVLIERGKPFQLTEAGRLLALQGDLLLQEFERLQERMDALVKGEAGHIRVGAMEPAASYRLPYALAPFYEKFPRVNVSVQIESSRKLIEMVEADELDLAICTAANVPTTVRFLPLFLEEVAILMPDGHPLANEKDISLPQLENEPMLITTAACPFRRNIEKQMQDRGLRPTYRMEISNMLALKHYVQAGYGIAAVPIRCVMPPPKGTVLKAIRLFEEDLLVGLAENKTKPFGRVATSLKDILQKNLRYEKEPIQK
;
A
#
# COMPACT_ATOMS: atom_id res chain seq x y z
N MET A 1 -21.91 -5.61 -26.55
CA MET A 1 -21.18 -4.99 -25.44
C MET A 1 -19.77 -4.62 -25.92
N ASP A 2 -19.34 -3.40 -25.67
CA ASP A 2 -17.99 -2.91 -26.02
C ASP A 2 -17.33 -2.26 -24.78
N LEU A 3 -15.99 -2.11 -24.82
CA LEU A 3 -15.21 -1.57 -23.71
C LEU A 3 -15.57 -0.12 -23.38
N ARG A 4 -16.01 0.66 -24.37
CA ARG A 4 -16.44 2.04 -24.16
C ARG A 4 -17.70 2.08 -23.28
N SER A 5 -18.66 1.23 -23.54
CA SER A 5 -19.88 1.11 -22.74
C SER A 5 -19.58 0.67 -21.31
N ILE A 6 -18.64 -0.25 -21.13
CA ILE A 6 -18.18 -0.67 -19.80
C ILE A 6 -17.50 0.49 -19.06
N LYS A 7 -16.60 1.23 -19.74
CA LYS A 7 -15.95 2.42 -19.16
C LYS A 7 -16.97 3.49 -18.76
N THR A 8 -17.96 3.72 -19.62
CA THR A 8 -19.05 4.64 -19.30
C THR A 8 -19.81 4.21 -18.06
N PHE A 9 -20.13 2.93 -17.94
CA PHE A 9 -20.81 2.38 -16.77
C PHE A 9 -19.96 2.55 -15.50
N GLN A 10 -18.67 2.22 -15.53
CA GLN A 10 -17.77 2.42 -14.38
C GLN A 10 -17.66 3.89 -13.97
N THR A 11 -17.60 4.81 -14.94
CA THR A 11 -17.55 6.24 -14.64
C THR A 11 -18.87 6.73 -13.99
N ILE A 12 -20.01 6.20 -14.42
CA ILE A 12 -21.29 6.49 -13.78
C ILE A 12 -21.31 5.99 -12.32
N ILE A 13 -20.79 4.79 -12.07
CA ILE A 13 -20.69 4.23 -10.71
C ILE A 13 -19.79 5.11 -9.84
N LYS A 14 -18.61 5.46 -10.33
CA LYS A 14 -17.64 6.32 -9.63
C LYS A 14 -18.26 7.62 -9.12
N HIS A 15 -19.13 8.24 -9.92
CA HIS A 15 -19.75 9.52 -9.58
C HIS A 15 -21.15 9.40 -8.98
N GLY A 16 -21.81 8.26 -9.09
CA GLY A 16 -23.21 8.10 -8.74
C GLY A 16 -24.14 9.01 -9.58
N SER A 17 -23.68 9.52 -10.73
CA SER A 17 -24.38 10.54 -11.51
C SER A 17 -24.04 10.46 -13.00
N PHE A 18 -25.07 10.40 -13.83
CA PHE A 18 -24.94 10.43 -15.30
C PHE A 18 -24.38 11.76 -15.81
N GLN A 19 -24.75 12.87 -15.17
CA GLN A 19 -24.27 14.20 -15.56
C GLN A 19 -22.78 14.33 -15.30
N LYS A 20 -22.31 13.99 -14.07
CA LYS A 20 -20.89 14.06 -13.72
C LYS A 20 -20.04 13.10 -14.57
N ALA A 21 -20.57 11.92 -14.88
CA ALA A 21 -19.89 10.98 -15.78
C ALA A 21 -19.77 11.54 -17.21
N ALA A 22 -20.80 12.24 -17.69
CA ALA A 22 -20.78 12.90 -19.00
C ALA A 22 -19.71 14.01 -19.04
N GLU A 23 -19.61 14.80 -17.99
CA GLU A 23 -18.58 15.85 -17.83
C GLU A 23 -17.15 15.25 -17.84
N GLU A 24 -16.91 14.18 -17.04
CA GLU A 24 -15.59 13.51 -17.00
C GLU A 24 -15.21 12.91 -18.36
N LEU A 25 -16.18 12.28 -19.05
CA LEU A 25 -15.96 11.64 -20.35
C LEU A 25 -16.03 12.61 -21.54
N SER A 26 -16.31 13.89 -21.30
CA SER A 26 -16.48 14.91 -22.37
C SER A 26 -17.59 14.55 -23.37
N TYR A 27 -18.69 14.00 -22.89
CA TYR A 27 -19.89 13.66 -23.68
C TYR A 27 -21.10 14.48 -23.24
N ALA A 28 -22.12 14.56 -24.10
CA ALA A 28 -23.45 15.02 -23.69
C ALA A 28 -24.11 13.93 -22.80
N GLN A 29 -24.87 14.34 -21.78
CA GLN A 29 -25.60 13.41 -20.89
C GLN A 29 -26.52 12.47 -21.68
N SER A 30 -27.14 12.95 -22.77
CA SER A 30 -27.99 12.14 -23.65
C SER A 30 -27.19 10.98 -24.28
N THR A 31 -25.93 11.20 -24.65
CA THR A 31 -25.03 10.20 -25.21
C THR A 31 -24.74 9.11 -24.17
N ILE A 32 -24.40 9.49 -22.93
CA ILE A 32 -24.16 8.55 -21.82
C ILE A 32 -25.40 7.73 -21.53
N THR A 33 -26.58 8.36 -21.51
CA THR A 33 -27.86 7.68 -21.30
C THR A 33 -28.16 6.67 -22.41
N MET A 34 -27.87 7.03 -23.67
CA MET A 34 -28.04 6.14 -24.83
C MET A 34 -27.08 4.96 -24.79
N GLN A 35 -25.81 5.19 -24.44
CA GLN A 35 -24.81 4.12 -24.28
C GLN A 35 -25.23 3.12 -23.18
N MET A 36 -25.74 3.61 -22.05
CA MET A 36 -26.25 2.75 -20.98
C MET A 36 -27.47 1.92 -21.40
N LYS A 37 -28.45 2.55 -22.07
CA LYS A 37 -29.61 1.81 -22.60
C LYS A 37 -29.21 0.74 -23.61
N LYS A 38 -28.23 1.04 -24.46
CA LYS A 38 -27.68 0.07 -25.42
C LYS A 38 -27.01 -1.09 -24.70
N LEU A 39 -26.18 -0.80 -23.68
CA LEU A 39 -25.49 -1.82 -22.89
C LEU A 39 -26.50 -2.74 -22.17
N GLU A 40 -27.49 -2.18 -21.50
CA GLU A 40 -28.56 -2.93 -20.83
C GLU A 40 -29.36 -3.79 -21.82
N SER A 41 -29.67 -3.23 -23.01
CA SER A 41 -30.38 -3.97 -24.07
C SER A 41 -29.57 -5.14 -24.63
N GLU A 42 -28.27 -4.94 -24.84
CA GLU A 42 -27.37 -6.00 -25.34
C GLU A 42 -27.15 -7.13 -24.31
N LEU A 43 -27.13 -6.77 -23.02
CA LEU A 43 -27.00 -7.74 -21.92
C LEU A 43 -28.33 -8.38 -21.51
N GLY A 44 -29.46 -7.79 -21.95
CA GLY A 44 -30.80 -8.24 -21.58
C GLY A 44 -31.18 -8.03 -20.12
N VAL A 45 -30.44 -7.15 -19.40
CA VAL A 45 -30.63 -6.89 -17.97
C VAL A 45 -30.53 -5.40 -17.66
N VAL A 46 -31.21 -4.97 -16.59
CA VAL A 46 -31.08 -3.61 -16.04
C VAL A 46 -29.90 -3.60 -15.07
N LEU A 47 -29.03 -2.62 -15.20
CA LEU A 47 -27.81 -2.49 -14.39
C LEU A 47 -27.98 -1.48 -13.24
N ILE A 48 -28.77 -0.43 -13.46
CA ILE A 48 -29.02 0.65 -12.50
C ILE A 48 -30.51 0.72 -12.19
N GLU A 49 -30.90 0.71 -10.91
CA GLU A 49 -32.27 0.80 -10.48
C GLU A 49 -32.91 2.15 -10.87
N ARG A 50 -34.12 2.11 -11.42
CA ARG A 50 -34.85 3.33 -11.82
C ARG A 50 -35.69 3.88 -10.66
N GLY A 51 -35.75 5.21 -10.55
CA GLY A 51 -36.66 5.88 -9.64
C GLY A 51 -36.26 5.94 -8.17
N LYS A 52 -35.00 5.62 -7.85
CA LYS A 52 -34.38 5.70 -6.51
C LYS A 52 -33.06 6.45 -6.55
N PRO A 53 -32.49 6.84 -5.39
CA PRO A 53 -31.10 7.23 -5.34
C PRO A 53 -30.24 6.18 -6.05
N PHE A 54 -29.17 6.60 -6.70
CA PHE A 54 -28.30 5.75 -7.52
C PHE A 54 -27.99 4.41 -6.81
N GLN A 55 -28.51 3.31 -7.33
CA GLN A 55 -28.30 1.96 -6.81
C GLN A 55 -28.08 0.98 -7.97
N LEU A 56 -27.14 0.06 -7.78
CA LEU A 56 -26.87 -1.01 -8.72
C LEU A 56 -27.79 -2.21 -8.46
N THR A 57 -28.29 -2.82 -9.53
CA THR A 57 -28.91 -4.14 -9.48
C THR A 57 -27.85 -5.22 -9.16
N GLU A 58 -28.24 -6.47 -8.95
CA GLU A 58 -27.31 -7.60 -8.82
C GLU A 58 -26.46 -7.77 -10.08
N ALA A 59 -27.06 -7.66 -11.26
CA ALA A 59 -26.35 -7.66 -12.53
C ALA A 59 -25.38 -6.45 -12.65
N GLY A 60 -25.79 -5.28 -12.15
CA GLY A 60 -24.94 -4.09 -12.09
C GLY A 60 -23.72 -4.30 -11.21
N ARG A 61 -23.88 -4.91 -10.03
CA ARG A 61 -22.75 -5.24 -9.15
C ARG A 61 -21.78 -6.24 -9.77
N LEU A 62 -22.32 -7.27 -10.42
CA LEU A 62 -21.50 -8.24 -11.15
C LEU A 62 -20.71 -7.57 -12.27
N LEU A 63 -21.37 -6.75 -13.11
CA LEU A 63 -20.71 -6.03 -14.19
C LEU A 63 -19.71 -4.99 -13.66
N ALA A 64 -19.97 -4.35 -12.52
CA ALA A 64 -19.03 -3.44 -11.89
C ALA A 64 -17.73 -4.16 -11.55
N LEU A 65 -17.81 -5.31 -10.88
CA LEU A 65 -16.64 -6.09 -10.49
C LEU A 65 -15.88 -6.65 -11.71
N GLN A 66 -16.58 -7.32 -12.61
CA GLN A 66 -15.95 -7.96 -13.77
C GLN A 66 -15.53 -6.95 -14.85
N GLY A 67 -16.26 -5.85 -14.95
CA GLY A 67 -15.95 -4.77 -15.89
C GLY A 67 -14.64 -4.04 -15.56
N ASP A 68 -14.35 -3.84 -14.27
CA ASP A 68 -13.06 -3.28 -13.84
C ASP A 68 -11.90 -4.19 -14.24
N LEU A 69 -12.02 -5.48 -13.99
CA LEU A 69 -11.00 -6.47 -14.39
C LEU A 69 -10.75 -6.46 -15.90
N LEU A 70 -11.82 -6.38 -16.69
CA LEU A 70 -11.73 -6.37 -18.13
C LEU A 70 -11.07 -5.08 -18.66
N LEU A 71 -11.41 -3.92 -18.10
CA LEU A 71 -10.78 -2.65 -18.45
C LEU A 71 -9.30 -2.63 -18.11
N GLN A 72 -8.92 -3.13 -16.94
CA GLN A 72 -7.52 -3.27 -16.55
C GLN A 72 -6.74 -4.16 -17.50
N GLU A 73 -7.30 -5.31 -17.92
CA GLU A 73 -6.63 -6.22 -18.84
C GLU A 73 -6.49 -5.60 -20.26
N PHE A 74 -7.49 -4.83 -20.68
CA PHE A 74 -7.41 -4.09 -21.94
C PHE A 74 -6.35 -2.99 -21.90
N GLU A 75 -6.27 -2.21 -20.83
CA GLU A 75 -5.20 -1.21 -20.64
C GLU A 75 -3.82 -1.87 -20.66
N ARG A 76 -3.67 -3.02 -20.02
CA ARG A 76 -2.42 -3.80 -20.08
C ARG A 76 -2.07 -4.27 -21.48
N LEU A 77 -3.06 -4.73 -22.24
CA LEU A 77 -2.83 -5.12 -23.62
C LEU A 77 -2.34 -3.93 -24.44
N GLN A 78 -2.98 -2.77 -24.29
CA GLN A 78 -2.55 -1.55 -24.96
C GLN A 78 -1.12 -1.15 -24.56
N GLU A 79 -0.81 -1.18 -23.24
CA GLU A 79 0.54 -0.89 -22.75
C GLU A 79 1.59 -1.85 -23.33
N ARG A 80 1.27 -3.16 -23.41
CA ARG A 80 2.16 -4.15 -24.03
C ARG A 80 2.35 -3.88 -25.53
N MET A 81 1.29 -3.51 -26.24
CA MET A 81 1.36 -3.16 -27.65
C MET A 81 2.16 -1.87 -27.86
N ASP A 82 1.93 -0.85 -27.04
CA ASP A 82 2.70 0.40 -27.07
C ASP A 82 4.17 0.18 -26.70
N ALA A 83 4.47 -0.68 -25.75
CA ALA A 83 5.83 -1.07 -25.40
C ALA A 83 6.55 -1.80 -26.55
N LEU A 84 5.82 -2.61 -27.33
CA LEU A 84 6.36 -3.23 -28.55
C LEU A 84 6.66 -2.18 -29.63
N VAL A 85 5.81 -1.16 -29.74
CA VAL A 85 5.94 -0.12 -30.80
C VAL A 85 6.95 0.97 -30.42
N LYS A 86 7.03 1.37 -29.14
CA LYS A 86 7.82 2.54 -28.68
C LYS A 86 9.00 2.19 -27.78
N GLY A 87 9.12 0.96 -27.31
CA GLY A 87 10.28 0.45 -26.55
C GLY A 87 10.59 1.08 -25.19
N GLU A 88 9.95 2.17 -24.75
CA GLU A 88 10.36 2.95 -23.58
C GLU A 88 9.23 3.66 -22.81
N ALA A 89 7.99 3.49 -23.16
CA ALA A 89 6.85 4.09 -22.45
C ALA A 89 5.94 3.01 -21.85
N GLY A 90 5.48 3.22 -20.64
CA GLY A 90 4.56 2.29 -19.98
C GLY A 90 4.06 2.85 -18.66
N HIS A 91 3.11 2.15 -18.05
CA HIS A 91 2.63 2.43 -16.71
C HIS A 91 3.00 1.25 -15.81
N ILE A 92 3.54 1.54 -14.63
CA ILE A 92 3.83 0.54 -13.59
C ILE A 92 3.07 0.93 -12.33
N ARG A 93 2.40 -0.04 -11.74
CA ARG A 93 1.63 0.10 -10.51
C ARG A 93 2.42 -0.53 -9.37
N VAL A 94 2.92 0.30 -8.48
CA VAL A 94 3.74 -0.11 -7.33
C VAL A 94 2.94 0.07 -6.06
N GLY A 95 2.84 -0.97 -5.25
CA GLY A 95 2.36 -0.87 -3.88
C GLY A 95 3.52 -0.75 -2.90
N ALA A 96 3.35 -0.01 -1.82
CA ALA A 96 4.33 -0.02 -0.74
C ALA A 96 3.67 0.23 0.61
N MET A 97 4.11 -0.51 1.63
CA MET A 97 3.72 -0.22 3.00
C MET A 97 4.59 0.89 3.60
N GLU A 98 4.05 1.60 4.61
CA GLU A 98 4.88 2.47 5.42
C GLU A 98 5.79 1.63 6.37
N PRO A 99 7.05 2.03 6.60
CA PRO A 99 7.72 3.28 6.17
C PRO A 99 8.39 3.21 4.80
N ALA A 100 8.39 2.06 4.14
CA ALA A 100 9.10 1.88 2.88
C ALA A 100 8.61 2.84 1.78
N ALA A 101 7.30 3.13 1.74
CA ALA A 101 6.69 4.06 0.78
C ALA A 101 7.28 5.47 0.87
N SER A 102 7.43 6.00 2.09
CA SER A 102 7.87 7.38 2.30
C SER A 102 9.38 7.55 2.37
N TYR A 103 10.11 6.56 2.90
CA TYR A 103 11.54 6.74 3.25
C TYR A 103 12.51 5.92 2.41
N ARG A 104 12.05 4.95 1.64
CA ARG A 104 12.92 4.10 0.81
C ARG A 104 12.58 4.16 -0.67
N LEU A 105 11.31 4.02 -1.01
CA LEU A 105 10.86 3.94 -2.41
C LEU A 105 11.22 5.19 -3.23
N PRO A 106 11.08 6.44 -2.73
CA PRO A 106 11.44 7.61 -3.52
C PRO A 106 12.90 7.62 -3.98
N TYR A 107 13.81 7.25 -3.10
CA TYR A 107 15.24 7.18 -3.42
C TYR A 107 15.57 6.01 -4.34
N ALA A 108 14.88 4.89 -4.18
CA ALA A 108 15.06 3.72 -5.03
C ALA A 108 14.50 3.92 -6.44
N LEU A 109 13.49 4.80 -6.61
CA LEU A 109 12.91 5.16 -7.92
C LEU A 109 13.75 6.16 -8.70
N ALA A 110 14.61 6.97 -8.06
CA ALA A 110 15.38 8.00 -8.76
C ALA A 110 16.22 7.43 -9.93
N PRO A 111 17.03 6.37 -9.77
CA PRO A 111 17.79 5.79 -10.88
C PRO A 111 16.90 5.16 -11.97
N PHE A 112 15.67 4.76 -11.59
CA PHE A 112 14.72 4.25 -12.57
C PHE A 112 14.23 5.36 -13.51
N TYR A 113 13.89 6.52 -12.98
CA TYR A 113 13.44 7.67 -13.78
C TYR A 113 14.55 8.27 -14.65
N GLU A 114 15.82 8.20 -14.22
CA GLU A 114 16.94 8.56 -15.08
C GLU A 114 17.02 7.66 -16.33
N LYS A 115 16.73 6.37 -16.17
CA LYS A 115 16.77 5.40 -17.27
C LYS A 115 15.50 5.37 -18.11
N PHE A 116 14.32 5.60 -17.49
CA PHE A 116 13.01 5.51 -18.11
C PHE A 116 12.16 6.76 -17.84
N PRO A 117 12.55 7.93 -18.36
CA PRO A 117 11.87 9.21 -18.05
C PRO A 117 10.44 9.32 -18.56
N ARG A 118 10.03 8.42 -19.49
CA ARG A 118 8.67 8.42 -20.06
C ARG A 118 7.74 7.38 -19.42
N VAL A 119 8.23 6.62 -18.44
CA VAL A 119 7.40 5.64 -17.75
C VAL A 119 6.60 6.34 -16.64
N ASN A 120 5.31 6.07 -16.62
CA ASN A 120 4.45 6.54 -15.53
C ASN A 120 4.44 5.49 -14.41
N VAL A 121 4.74 5.89 -13.19
CA VAL A 121 4.66 5.03 -12.01
C VAL A 121 3.57 5.55 -11.08
N SER A 122 2.56 4.72 -10.81
CA SER A 122 1.62 5.00 -9.73
C SER A 122 2.07 4.26 -8.46
N VAL A 123 1.98 4.95 -7.33
CA VAL A 123 2.31 4.37 -6.02
C VAL A 123 1.05 4.34 -5.16
N GLN A 124 0.73 3.16 -4.64
CA GLN A 124 -0.36 2.97 -3.68
C GLN A 124 0.22 2.58 -2.33
N ILE A 125 -0.24 3.27 -1.27
CA ILE A 125 0.22 3.03 0.10
C ILE A 125 -0.88 2.31 0.85
N GLU A 126 -0.59 1.05 1.25
CA GLU A 126 -1.56 0.18 1.88
C GLU A 126 -0.89 -0.75 2.91
N SER A 127 -1.70 -1.50 3.67
CA SER A 127 -1.20 -2.55 4.54
C SER A 127 -0.60 -3.71 3.74
N SER A 128 0.40 -4.42 4.31
CA SER A 128 1.04 -5.56 3.63
C SER A 128 0.04 -6.61 3.14
N ARG A 129 -1.00 -6.89 3.92
CA ARG A 129 -2.06 -7.83 3.53
C ARG A 129 -2.79 -7.34 2.28
N LYS A 130 -3.24 -6.08 2.28
CA LYS A 130 -3.96 -5.50 1.14
C LYS A 130 -3.09 -5.47 -0.11
N LEU A 131 -1.81 -5.11 0.04
CA LEU A 131 -0.86 -5.10 -1.06
C LEU A 131 -0.67 -6.49 -1.69
N ILE A 132 -0.60 -7.54 -0.89
CA ILE A 132 -0.50 -8.92 -1.39
C ILE A 132 -1.77 -9.32 -2.13
N GLU A 133 -2.95 -9.01 -1.59
CA GLU A 133 -4.25 -9.22 -2.26
C GLU A 133 -4.31 -8.49 -3.62
N MET A 134 -3.84 -7.25 -3.69
CA MET A 134 -3.80 -6.45 -4.92
C MET A 134 -2.80 -7.00 -5.95
N VAL A 135 -1.64 -7.51 -5.51
CA VAL A 135 -0.70 -8.21 -6.40
C VAL A 135 -1.30 -9.49 -6.95
N GLU A 136 -1.99 -10.27 -6.11
CA GLU A 136 -2.66 -11.50 -6.53
C GLU A 136 -3.80 -11.21 -7.51
N ALA A 137 -4.61 -10.17 -7.25
CA ALA A 137 -5.69 -9.69 -8.12
C ALA A 137 -5.19 -8.94 -9.37
N ASP A 138 -3.86 -8.74 -9.51
CA ASP A 138 -3.26 -8.05 -10.64
C ASP A 138 -3.62 -6.55 -10.72
N GLU A 139 -3.96 -5.96 -9.59
CA GLU A 139 -4.15 -4.52 -9.45
C GLU A 139 -2.81 -3.78 -9.29
N LEU A 140 -1.77 -4.47 -8.83
CA LEU A 140 -0.40 -3.99 -8.73
C LEU A 140 0.56 -4.91 -9.49
N ASP A 141 1.59 -4.31 -10.07
CA ASP A 141 2.67 -5.05 -10.74
C ASP A 141 3.71 -5.53 -9.72
N LEU A 142 4.04 -4.69 -8.74
CA LEU A 142 4.99 -4.97 -7.67
C LEU A 142 4.48 -4.40 -6.34
N ALA A 143 4.83 -5.04 -5.23
CA ALA A 143 4.57 -4.46 -3.91
C ALA A 143 5.76 -4.63 -2.96
N ILE A 144 6.06 -3.59 -2.16
CA ILE A 144 7.02 -3.63 -1.06
C ILE A 144 6.24 -3.81 0.24
N CYS A 145 6.34 -4.99 0.84
CA CYS A 145 5.53 -5.37 2.00
C CYS A 145 6.26 -6.41 2.88
N THR A 146 5.70 -6.73 4.04
CA THR A 146 6.17 -7.86 4.86
C THR A 146 5.60 -9.19 4.36
N ALA A 147 6.29 -10.29 4.67
CA ALA A 147 5.97 -11.65 4.23
C ALA A 147 4.73 -12.30 4.91
N ALA A 148 3.80 -11.53 5.46
CA ALA A 148 2.64 -12.07 6.16
C ALA A 148 1.66 -12.75 5.20
N ASN A 149 1.48 -14.08 5.31
CA ASN A 149 0.50 -14.87 4.57
C ASN A 149 0.57 -14.73 3.04
N VAL A 150 1.75 -14.92 2.46
CA VAL A 150 1.97 -14.85 1.01
C VAL A 150 1.34 -16.07 0.32
N PRO A 151 0.37 -15.89 -0.59
CA PRO A 151 -0.23 -16.98 -1.35
C PRO A 151 0.80 -17.67 -2.27
N THR A 152 0.53 -18.91 -2.66
CA THR A 152 1.41 -19.67 -3.58
C THR A 152 1.52 -19.04 -4.97
N THR A 153 0.54 -18.22 -5.37
CA THR A 153 0.47 -17.46 -6.62
C THR A 153 1.39 -16.23 -6.61
N VAL A 154 1.80 -15.77 -5.44
CA VAL A 154 2.68 -14.61 -5.27
C VAL A 154 4.11 -15.09 -4.95
N ARG A 155 5.10 -14.48 -5.60
CA ARG A 155 6.51 -14.63 -5.25
C ARG A 155 6.89 -13.50 -4.30
N PHE A 156 7.52 -13.85 -3.20
CA PHE A 156 8.09 -12.89 -2.26
C PHE A 156 9.62 -12.98 -2.30
N LEU A 157 10.28 -11.86 -2.52
CA LEU A 157 11.72 -11.73 -2.58
C LEU A 157 12.19 -10.88 -1.40
N PRO A 158 12.88 -11.45 -0.41
CA PRO A 158 13.39 -10.71 0.73
C PRO A 158 14.33 -9.58 0.32
N LEU A 159 14.20 -8.40 0.92
CA LEU A 159 15.05 -7.24 0.66
C LEU A 159 15.82 -6.79 1.90
N PHE A 160 15.13 -6.49 3.00
CA PHE A 160 15.75 -5.96 4.23
C PHE A 160 14.90 -6.26 5.46
N LEU A 161 15.53 -6.16 6.63
CA LEU A 161 14.84 -6.15 7.91
C LEU A 161 14.57 -4.70 8.32
N GLU A 162 13.36 -4.40 8.81
CA GLU A 162 13.03 -3.08 9.34
C GLU A 162 13.36 -3.02 10.83
N GLU A 163 14.21 -2.09 11.21
CA GLU A 163 14.60 -1.89 12.59
C GLU A 163 13.55 -1.06 13.34
N VAL A 164 13.20 -1.49 14.55
CA VAL A 164 12.22 -0.85 15.43
C VAL A 164 12.89 -0.33 16.68
N ALA A 165 12.46 0.84 17.13
CA ALA A 165 12.88 1.43 18.40
C ALA A 165 11.67 1.97 19.17
N ILE A 166 11.85 2.25 20.46
CA ILE A 166 10.85 2.96 21.27
C ILE A 166 11.14 4.45 21.18
N LEU A 167 10.19 5.21 20.67
CA LEU A 167 10.17 6.66 20.71
C LEU A 167 9.44 7.10 21.98
N MET A 168 10.05 8.01 22.76
CA MET A 168 9.48 8.53 23.99
C MET A 168 9.88 10.00 24.20
N PRO A 169 9.15 10.78 25.02
CA PRO A 169 9.63 12.09 25.48
C PRO A 169 10.99 11.98 26.17
N ASP A 170 11.86 12.98 26.03
CA ASP A 170 13.19 12.99 26.63
C ASP A 170 13.19 12.99 28.16
N GLY A 171 12.11 13.52 28.77
CA GLY A 171 11.88 13.47 30.21
C GLY A 171 11.27 12.15 30.74
N HIS A 172 11.07 11.13 29.88
CA HIS A 172 10.49 9.85 30.28
C HIS A 172 11.48 9.06 31.18
N PRO A 173 11.03 8.35 32.24
CA PRO A 173 11.92 7.57 33.10
C PRO A 173 12.83 6.60 32.34
N LEU A 174 12.29 5.93 31.34
CA LEU A 174 13.02 4.99 30.48
C LEU A 174 14.02 5.68 29.52
N ALA A 175 14.00 7.00 29.41
CA ALA A 175 14.93 7.73 28.54
C ALA A 175 16.41 7.63 28.98
N ASN A 176 16.65 7.32 30.26
CA ASN A 176 17.99 7.12 30.81
C ASN A 176 18.52 5.69 30.62
N GLU A 177 17.65 4.76 30.23
CA GLU A 177 18.06 3.38 29.96
C GLU A 177 18.88 3.30 28.68
N LYS A 178 19.82 2.36 28.62
CA LYS A 178 20.61 2.11 27.41
C LYS A 178 19.77 1.44 26.32
N ASP A 179 19.07 0.38 26.70
CA ASP A 179 18.18 -0.43 25.85
C ASP A 179 16.88 -0.68 26.60
N ILE A 180 15.79 -0.80 25.89
CA ILE A 180 14.48 -1.13 26.46
C ILE A 180 14.21 -2.62 26.33
N SER A 181 13.76 -3.23 27.41
CA SER A 181 13.27 -4.61 27.45
C SER A 181 11.75 -4.65 27.42
N LEU A 182 11.17 -5.74 26.91
CA LEU A 182 9.70 -5.89 26.84
C LEU A 182 9.00 -5.78 28.19
N PRO A 183 9.52 -6.34 29.31
CA PRO A 183 8.90 -6.17 30.62
C PRO A 183 8.77 -4.71 31.08
N GLN A 184 9.70 -3.84 30.68
CA GLN A 184 9.62 -2.41 31.02
C GLN A 184 8.47 -1.69 30.30
N LEU A 185 7.95 -2.27 29.20
CA LEU A 185 6.84 -1.70 28.45
C LEU A 185 5.46 -2.12 28.95
N GLU A 186 5.36 -3.12 29.83
CA GLU A 186 4.07 -3.71 30.23
C GLU A 186 3.11 -2.69 30.85
N ASN A 187 3.65 -1.77 31.66
CA ASN A 187 2.85 -0.78 32.37
C ASN A 187 2.92 0.62 31.75
N GLU A 188 3.61 0.75 30.62
CA GLU A 188 3.74 2.04 29.95
C GLU A 188 2.55 2.33 29.04
N PRO A 189 2.02 3.56 29.04
CA PRO A 189 0.91 3.94 28.17
C PRO A 189 1.38 4.04 26.72
N MET A 190 1.28 2.94 25.98
CA MET A 190 1.73 2.88 24.59
C MET A 190 0.72 3.48 23.61
N LEU A 191 1.25 4.21 22.64
CA LEU A 191 0.53 4.61 21.42
C LEU A 191 0.77 3.54 20.37
N ILE A 192 -0.30 3.10 19.72
CA ILE A 192 -0.24 2.00 18.75
C ILE A 192 -0.86 2.36 17.43
N THR A 193 -0.52 1.59 16.41
CA THR A 193 -1.21 1.60 15.11
C THR A 193 -2.37 0.59 15.11
N THR A 194 -3.06 0.44 13.97
CA THR A 194 -4.14 -0.55 13.83
C THR A 194 -3.64 -1.99 13.99
N ALA A 195 -4.53 -2.91 14.33
CA ALA A 195 -4.21 -4.34 14.49
C ALA A 195 -3.67 -5.01 13.20
N ALA A 196 -3.87 -4.39 12.03
CA ALA A 196 -3.29 -4.86 10.77
C ALA A 196 -1.80 -4.54 10.62
N CYS A 197 -1.25 -3.65 11.46
CA CYS A 197 0.15 -3.23 11.37
C CYS A 197 1.10 -4.36 11.80
N PRO A 198 2.09 -4.74 10.97
CA PRO A 198 3.03 -5.81 11.29
C PRO A 198 3.91 -5.48 12.49
N PHE A 199 4.28 -4.22 12.69
CA PHE A 199 5.09 -3.79 13.84
C PHE A 199 4.34 -3.96 15.17
N ARG A 200 3.06 -3.57 15.21
CA ARG A 200 2.19 -3.82 16.36
C ARG A 200 2.09 -5.30 16.66
N ARG A 201 1.75 -6.12 15.66
CA ARG A 201 1.59 -7.57 15.83
C ARG A 201 2.86 -8.24 16.31
N ASN A 202 4.02 -7.80 15.83
CA ASN A 202 5.31 -8.32 16.26
C ASN A 202 5.51 -8.09 17.77
N ILE A 203 5.32 -6.86 18.26
CA ILE A 203 5.47 -6.52 19.67
C ILE A 203 4.44 -7.26 20.52
N GLU A 204 3.16 -7.24 20.12
CA GLU A 204 2.08 -7.95 20.84
C GLU A 204 2.39 -9.42 20.99
N LYS A 205 2.81 -10.09 19.92
CA LYS A 205 3.20 -11.51 19.93
C LYS A 205 4.36 -11.75 20.91
N GLN A 206 5.43 -10.96 20.81
CA GLN A 206 6.60 -11.14 21.67
C GLN A 206 6.33 -10.86 23.14
N MET A 207 5.44 -9.91 23.46
CA MET A 207 4.96 -9.69 24.81
C MET A 207 4.09 -10.86 25.30
N GLN A 208 3.13 -11.30 24.47
CA GLN A 208 2.26 -12.43 24.78
C GLN A 208 3.03 -13.72 25.02
N ASP A 209 4.03 -14.03 24.19
CA ASP A 209 4.91 -15.21 24.34
C ASP A 209 5.68 -15.22 25.69
N ARG A 210 5.80 -14.07 26.34
CA ARG A 210 6.42 -13.89 27.66
C ARG A 210 5.41 -13.68 28.80
N GLY A 211 4.11 -13.83 28.52
CA GLY A 211 3.05 -13.61 29.50
C GLY A 211 2.81 -12.13 29.85
N LEU A 212 3.39 -11.20 29.09
CA LEU A 212 3.25 -9.76 29.28
C LEU A 212 2.05 -9.21 28.50
N ARG A 213 1.44 -8.14 28.99
CA ARG A 213 0.31 -7.47 28.32
C ARG A 213 0.61 -5.98 28.15
N PRO A 214 0.65 -5.48 26.89
CA PRO A 214 0.86 -4.06 26.67
C PRO A 214 -0.36 -3.26 27.12
N THR A 215 -0.12 -2.09 27.70
CA THR A 215 -1.16 -1.12 28.05
C THR A 215 -1.27 -0.09 26.94
N TYR A 216 -2.45 0.01 26.30
CA TYR A 216 -2.68 0.95 25.22
C TYR A 216 -3.44 2.17 25.71
N ARG A 217 -2.92 3.34 25.35
CA ARG A 217 -3.56 4.61 25.65
C ARG A 217 -4.34 5.15 24.45
N MET A 218 -3.81 4.95 23.24
CA MET A 218 -4.40 5.51 22.03
C MET A 218 -4.04 4.66 20.80
N GLU A 219 -5.00 4.48 19.90
CA GLU A 219 -4.77 3.87 18.59
C GLU A 219 -4.79 4.96 17.50
N ILE A 220 -3.77 4.99 16.65
CA ILE A 220 -3.59 5.97 15.59
C ILE A 220 -3.33 5.22 14.28
N SER A 221 -4.23 5.29 13.31
CA SER A 221 -4.17 4.51 12.07
C SER A 221 -2.96 4.83 11.19
N ASN A 222 -2.42 6.05 11.30
CA ASN A 222 -1.27 6.48 10.52
C ASN A 222 0.02 6.38 11.34
N MET A 223 0.92 5.47 10.94
CA MET A 223 2.20 5.26 11.60
C MET A 223 3.08 6.52 11.64
N LEU A 224 3.06 7.32 10.57
CA LEU A 224 3.89 8.54 10.50
C LEU A 224 3.39 9.63 11.44
N ALA A 225 2.13 9.57 11.87
CA ALA A 225 1.58 10.50 12.84
C ALA A 225 2.02 10.21 14.29
N LEU A 226 2.38 8.96 14.63
CA LEU A 226 2.73 8.54 15.99
C LEU A 226 3.77 9.45 16.64
N LYS A 227 4.82 9.84 15.89
CA LYS A 227 5.89 10.71 16.40
C LYS A 227 5.39 12.04 16.96
N HIS A 228 4.34 12.61 16.37
CA HIS A 228 3.78 13.89 16.81
C HIS A 228 2.98 13.75 18.12
N TYR A 229 2.30 12.62 18.29
CA TYR A 229 1.59 12.32 19.54
C TYR A 229 2.57 12.00 20.68
N VAL A 230 3.67 11.28 20.39
CA VAL A 230 4.75 11.09 21.37
C VAL A 230 5.38 12.42 21.75
N GLN A 231 5.69 13.28 20.76
CA GLN A 231 6.23 14.62 21.00
C GLN A 231 5.30 15.49 21.85
N ALA A 232 3.99 15.32 21.71
CA ALA A 232 2.98 16.01 22.52
C ALA A 232 2.80 15.40 23.92
N GLY A 233 3.55 14.34 24.29
CA GLY A 233 3.54 13.76 25.63
C GLY A 233 2.40 12.77 25.89
N TYR A 234 1.72 12.25 24.87
CA TYR A 234 0.61 11.32 25.07
C TYR A 234 1.03 9.90 25.50
N GLY A 235 2.31 9.55 25.39
CA GLY A 235 2.85 8.25 25.75
C GLY A 235 4.09 7.90 24.92
N ILE A 236 4.42 6.62 24.89
CA ILE A 236 5.55 6.07 24.14
C ILE A 236 5.04 5.27 22.95
N ALA A 237 5.86 5.07 21.91
CA ALA A 237 5.49 4.29 20.74
C ALA A 237 6.65 3.44 20.22
N ALA A 238 6.35 2.21 19.82
CA ALA A 238 7.27 1.43 19.02
C ALA A 238 7.14 1.84 17.54
N VAL A 239 8.23 2.28 16.95
CA VAL A 239 8.26 2.85 15.61
C VAL A 239 9.45 2.34 14.81
N PRO A 240 9.31 2.14 13.49
CA PRO A 240 10.47 1.95 12.63
C PRO A 240 11.41 3.15 12.74
N ILE A 241 12.68 2.90 12.93
CA ILE A 241 13.69 3.94 13.17
C ILE A 241 13.68 4.99 12.05
N ARG A 242 13.54 4.57 10.80
CA ARG A 242 13.52 5.48 9.66
C ARG A 242 12.36 6.48 9.65
N CYS A 243 11.24 6.18 10.31
CA CYS A 243 10.10 7.12 10.41
C CYS A 243 10.42 8.35 11.27
N VAL A 244 11.44 8.24 12.12
CA VAL A 244 11.66 9.18 13.23
C VAL A 244 13.13 9.64 13.35
N MET A 245 13.98 9.32 12.39
CA MET A 245 15.35 9.82 12.34
C MET A 245 15.45 11.08 11.46
N PRO A 246 16.00 12.20 11.96
CA PRO A 246 16.34 12.44 13.37
C PRO A 246 15.08 12.50 14.26
N PRO A 247 15.17 12.12 15.55
CA PRO A 247 14.02 12.15 16.45
C PRO A 247 13.47 13.58 16.58
N PRO A 248 12.13 13.74 16.70
CA PRO A 248 11.51 15.03 16.93
C PRO A 248 12.08 15.72 18.19
N LYS A 249 12.17 17.05 18.17
CA LYS A 249 12.67 17.83 19.33
C LYS A 249 11.89 17.48 20.60
N GLY A 250 12.59 17.25 21.71
CA GLY A 250 11.99 16.85 22.99
C GLY A 250 11.64 15.36 23.05
N THR A 251 12.17 14.54 22.13
CA THR A 251 12.00 13.09 22.17
C THR A 251 13.33 12.37 21.99
N VAL A 252 13.39 11.11 22.44
CA VAL A 252 14.54 10.22 22.28
C VAL A 252 14.10 8.88 21.73
N LEU A 253 15.01 8.23 20.98
CA LEU A 253 14.86 6.86 20.52
C LEU A 253 15.69 5.93 21.38
N LYS A 254 15.10 4.82 21.78
CA LYS A 254 15.79 3.76 22.51
C LYS A 254 15.65 2.44 21.76
N ALA A 255 16.76 1.75 21.61
CA ALA A 255 16.76 0.42 21.04
C ALA A 255 15.90 -0.53 21.87
N ILE A 256 15.16 -1.40 21.19
CA ILE A 256 14.42 -2.49 21.82
C ILE A 256 14.92 -3.81 21.22
N ARG A 257 15.10 -4.80 22.09
CA ARG A 257 15.50 -6.16 21.67
C ARG A 257 14.26 -6.94 21.27
N LEU A 258 13.97 -6.93 19.98
CA LEU A 258 12.92 -7.73 19.36
C LEU A 258 13.55 -8.86 18.52
N PHE A 259 12.81 -9.93 18.33
CA PHE A 259 13.20 -10.95 17.36
C PHE A 259 12.99 -10.42 15.93
N GLU A 260 14.02 -10.53 15.10
CA GLU A 260 14.10 -9.87 13.79
C GLU A 260 13.21 -10.51 12.72
N GLU A 261 12.82 -11.80 12.89
CA GLU A 261 12.19 -12.62 11.84
C GLU A 261 10.85 -12.06 11.30
N ASP A 262 10.11 -11.31 12.11
CA ASP A 262 8.77 -10.83 11.73
C ASP A 262 8.77 -9.46 11.01
N LEU A 263 9.92 -8.84 10.83
CA LEU A 263 10.06 -7.51 10.25
C LEU A 263 10.75 -7.54 8.88
N LEU A 264 10.81 -8.72 8.27
CA LEU A 264 11.38 -8.90 6.94
C LEU A 264 10.49 -8.25 5.89
N VAL A 265 10.99 -7.22 5.26
CA VAL A 265 10.36 -6.54 4.13
C VAL A 265 10.94 -7.07 2.84
N GLY A 266 10.08 -7.28 1.87
CA GLY A 266 10.47 -7.80 0.57
C GLY A 266 9.59 -7.28 -0.56
N LEU A 267 9.92 -7.73 -1.75
CA LEU A 267 9.19 -7.42 -2.97
C LEU A 267 8.25 -8.58 -3.29
N ALA A 268 6.95 -8.28 -3.43
CA ALA A 268 5.92 -9.21 -3.85
C ALA A 268 5.59 -9.01 -5.34
N GLU A 269 5.47 -10.11 -6.08
CA GLU A 269 5.09 -10.13 -7.50
C GLU A 269 4.20 -11.33 -7.81
N ASN A 270 3.31 -11.21 -8.79
CA ASN A 270 2.48 -12.31 -9.25
C ASN A 270 3.33 -13.28 -10.10
N LYS A 271 3.38 -14.58 -9.72
CA LYS A 271 4.16 -15.62 -10.41
C LYS A 271 3.64 -15.97 -11.80
N THR A 272 2.33 -15.80 -11.99
CA THR A 272 1.65 -16.28 -13.21
C THR A 272 1.75 -15.29 -14.36
N LYS A 273 2.25 -14.06 -14.10
CA LYS A 273 2.32 -13.01 -15.09
C LYS A 273 3.76 -12.63 -15.43
N PRO A 274 4.12 -12.68 -16.72
CA PRO A 274 5.42 -12.22 -17.16
C PRO A 274 5.51 -10.69 -17.05
N PHE A 275 6.58 -10.19 -16.46
CA PHE A 275 6.90 -8.78 -16.47
C PHE A 275 7.32 -8.30 -17.87
N GLY A 276 6.82 -7.14 -18.28
CA GLY A 276 7.40 -6.40 -19.39
C GLY A 276 8.82 -5.91 -19.04
N ARG A 277 9.60 -5.54 -20.04
CA ARG A 277 11.01 -5.08 -19.91
C ARG A 277 11.18 -3.98 -18.84
N VAL A 278 10.25 -3.04 -18.79
CA VAL A 278 10.30 -1.88 -17.88
C VAL A 278 10.05 -2.31 -16.43
N ALA A 279 9.04 -3.14 -16.20
CA ALA A 279 8.74 -3.65 -14.86
C ALA A 279 9.86 -4.57 -14.33
N THR A 280 10.48 -5.38 -15.19
CA THR A 280 11.67 -6.16 -14.85
C THR A 280 12.82 -5.23 -14.44
N SER A 281 13.07 -4.17 -15.21
CA SER A 281 14.15 -3.21 -14.88
C SER A 281 13.87 -2.47 -13.56
N LEU A 282 12.61 -2.09 -13.29
CA LEU A 282 12.26 -1.49 -12.01
C LEU A 282 12.50 -2.48 -10.85
N LYS A 283 12.06 -3.72 -11.00
CA LYS A 283 12.30 -4.78 -10.01
C LYS A 283 13.79 -4.92 -9.69
N ASP A 284 14.65 -5.01 -10.73
CA ASP A 284 16.10 -5.15 -10.55
C ASP A 284 16.71 -3.93 -9.83
N ILE A 285 16.26 -2.72 -10.17
CA ILE A 285 16.68 -1.47 -9.53
C ILE A 285 16.23 -1.46 -8.06
N LEU A 286 14.98 -1.81 -7.78
CA LEU A 286 14.48 -1.89 -6.41
C LEU A 286 15.25 -2.93 -5.59
N GLN A 287 15.52 -4.12 -6.15
CA GLN A 287 16.31 -5.14 -5.49
C GLN A 287 17.73 -4.67 -5.19
N LYS A 288 18.36 -3.93 -6.10
CA LYS A 288 19.73 -3.42 -5.92
C LYS A 288 19.76 -2.31 -4.85
N ASN A 289 18.82 -1.37 -4.91
CA ASN A 289 18.86 -0.15 -4.09
C ASN A 289 18.19 -0.32 -2.72
N LEU A 290 17.35 -1.34 -2.54
CA LEU A 290 16.69 -1.64 -1.26
C LEU A 290 17.37 -2.78 -0.50
N ARG A 291 18.35 -3.47 -1.10
CA ARG A 291 19.13 -4.48 -0.37
C ARG A 291 19.93 -3.82 0.75
N TYR A 292 19.89 -4.50 1.87
CA TYR A 292 20.43 -4.20 3.17
C TYR A 292 21.75 -3.43 3.15
N GLU A 293 21.73 -2.18 3.58
CA GLU A 293 22.86 -1.51 4.23
C GLU A 293 22.51 -1.42 5.72
N LYS A 294 23.28 -2.14 6.56
CA LYS A 294 23.31 -1.88 8.01
C LYS A 294 23.87 -0.47 8.19
N GLU A 295 23.02 0.54 8.26
CA GLU A 295 23.46 1.82 8.82
C GLU A 295 23.56 1.65 10.33
N PRO A 296 24.76 1.85 10.92
CA PRO A 296 24.90 1.84 12.36
C PRO A 296 24.06 2.99 12.93
N ILE A 297 23.26 2.71 13.96
CA ILE A 297 22.68 3.75 14.81
C ILE A 297 23.86 4.61 15.25
N GLN A 298 23.99 5.82 14.73
CA GLN A 298 25.00 6.77 15.21
C GLN A 298 24.68 7.01 16.69
N LYS A 299 25.70 6.73 17.52
CA LYS A 299 25.68 6.88 18.97
C LYS A 299 25.47 8.32 19.42
#